data_42639318f309d82414b013b24aec42e7
#
_entry.id   42639318f309d82414b013b24aec42e7
#
_cell.length_a   1.000
_cell.length_b   1.000
_cell.length_c   1.000
_cell.angle_alpha   90.00
_cell.angle_beta   90.00
_cell.angle_gamma   90.00
#
_symmetry.space_group_name_H-M   'P 1'
#
loop_
_entity.id
_entity.type
_entity.pdbx_description
1 polymer ?
#
loop_
_entity_poly.entity_id
_entity_poly.type
_entity_poly.pdbx_seq_one_letter_code
_entity_poly.pdbx_strand_id
1 'polypeptide(L)'
;DELGGGGSATCNATIGPKRGANAIYDLAANGDLTFKSYYKIPRHQGSTENCVAHNGSIIPVNGRDVMIQSWYQGGVSLWEFTDSANPKELDYFERGAINADSLVLGGTWSAYYYNGFVYSSDITKGLDVLMIKDPTLRKANSVRLGEFNAQTQPVYPIKPGK
;
A
#
# COMPACT_ATOMS: atom_id res chain seq x y z
N ASP A 1 -6.24 7.09 6.01
CA ASP A 1 -6.88 8.40 5.94
C ASP A 1 -7.07 8.82 4.48
N GLU A 2 -8.30 8.85 4.03
CA GLU A 2 -8.69 9.26 2.67
C GLU A 2 -8.97 10.77 2.57
N LEU A 3 -8.19 11.61 3.15
CA LEU A 3 -8.39 13.06 3.21
C LEU A 3 -8.74 13.66 1.83
N GLY A 4 -10.01 14.03 1.65
CA GLY A 4 -10.55 14.55 0.40
C GLY A 4 -10.75 13.50 -0.70
N GLY A 5 -10.49 12.22 -0.42
CA GLY A 5 -10.66 11.11 -1.35
C GLY A 5 -9.96 11.34 -2.69
N GLY A 6 -10.52 10.78 -3.75
CA GLY A 6 -10.02 10.93 -5.11
C GLY A 6 -10.06 12.36 -5.67
N GLY A 7 -10.74 13.27 -4.99
CA GLY A 7 -10.89 14.67 -5.41
C GLY A 7 -9.81 15.64 -4.89
N SER A 8 -8.78 15.14 -4.19
CA SER A 8 -7.73 16.01 -3.62
C SER A 8 -6.37 15.82 -4.30
N ALA A 9 -5.78 16.92 -4.76
CA ALA A 9 -4.40 16.94 -5.26
C ALA A 9 -3.42 16.82 -4.09
N THR A 10 -3.00 15.61 -3.77
CA THR A 10 -2.23 15.29 -2.57
C THR A 10 -0.83 14.73 -2.84
N CYS A 11 -0.42 14.68 -4.12
CA CYS A 11 0.87 14.11 -4.52
C CYS A 11 2.05 15.11 -4.44
N ASN A 12 1.80 16.37 -4.12
CA ASN A 12 2.85 17.37 -4.10
C ASN A 12 3.48 17.54 -2.70
N ALA A 13 4.71 18.05 -2.66
CA ALA A 13 5.47 18.22 -1.43
C ALA A 13 4.83 19.20 -0.42
N THR A 14 4.04 20.16 -0.91
CA THR A 14 3.36 21.19 -0.08
C THR A 14 2.35 20.58 0.88
N ILE A 15 1.65 19.53 0.46
CA ILE A 15 0.68 18.81 1.29
C ILE A 15 1.37 18.04 2.43
N GLY A 16 2.59 17.58 2.20
CA GLY A 16 3.41 16.91 3.18
C GLY A 16 3.03 15.44 3.44
N PRO A 17 3.83 14.77 4.26
CA PRO A 17 3.78 13.30 4.43
C PRO A 17 2.65 12.81 5.34
N LYS A 18 1.87 13.68 5.95
CA LYS A 18 0.84 13.30 6.95
C LYS A 18 -0.58 13.33 6.40
N ARG A 19 -0.80 13.95 5.26
CA ARG A 19 -2.14 14.06 4.67
C ARG A 19 -2.40 12.92 3.70
N GLY A 20 -3.53 12.25 3.90
CA GLY A 20 -3.87 11.06 3.13
C GLY A 20 -2.91 9.90 3.39
N ALA A 21 -2.32 9.84 4.58
CA ALA A 21 -1.34 8.83 5.00
C ALA A 21 -1.99 7.73 5.83
N ASN A 22 -1.30 6.60 5.96
CA ASN A 22 -1.60 5.61 6.99
C ASN A 22 -1.01 6.08 8.32
N ALA A 23 -1.80 6.02 9.39
CA ALA A 23 -1.29 6.16 10.75
C ALA A 23 -1.02 4.77 11.33
N ILE A 24 0.17 4.55 11.84
CA ILE A 24 0.62 3.26 12.39
C ILE A 24 0.59 3.34 13.89
N TYR A 25 -0.01 2.32 14.50
CA TYR A 25 -0.14 2.17 15.95
C TYR A 25 0.33 0.78 16.38
N ASP A 26 1.03 0.71 17.50
CA ASP A 26 1.22 -0.56 18.19
C ASP A 26 -0.03 -0.86 19.02
N LEU A 27 -0.49 -2.11 18.97
CA LEU A 27 -1.60 -2.62 19.76
C LEU A 27 -1.07 -3.45 20.92
N ALA A 28 -1.29 -2.97 22.14
CA ALA A 28 -0.93 -3.71 23.35
C ALA A 28 -1.93 -4.85 23.64
N ALA A 29 -1.52 -5.82 24.46
CA ALA A 29 -2.35 -6.96 24.82
C ALA A 29 -3.66 -6.58 25.56
N ASN A 30 -3.69 -5.43 26.23
CA ASN A 30 -4.88 -4.89 26.87
C ASN A 30 -5.80 -4.10 25.93
N GLY A 31 -5.45 -3.99 24.65
CA GLY A 31 -6.20 -3.26 23.62
C GLY A 31 -5.79 -1.80 23.44
N ASP A 32 -4.84 -1.28 24.20
CA ASP A 32 -4.37 0.10 24.06
C ASP A 32 -3.60 0.30 22.76
N LEU A 33 -3.86 1.43 22.10
CA LEU A 33 -3.18 1.85 20.87
C LEU A 33 -2.16 2.94 21.17
N THR A 34 -0.92 2.70 20.76
CA THR A 34 0.17 3.69 20.86
C THR A 34 0.58 4.13 19.47
N PHE A 35 0.39 5.42 19.15
CA PHE A 35 0.83 5.98 17.88
C PHE A 35 2.34 5.85 17.72
N LYS A 36 2.79 5.45 16.52
CA LYS A 36 4.20 5.26 16.17
C LYS A 36 4.65 6.19 15.07
N SER A 37 4.00 6.14 13.91
CA SER A 37 4.43 6.89 12.75
C SER A 37 3.32 7.09 11.72
N TYR A 38 3.65 7.81 10.65
CA TYR A 38 2.86 7.85 9.42
C TYR A 38 3.63 7.20 8.29
N TYR A 39 2.91 6.49 7.43
CA TYR A 39 3.41 6.11 6.11
C TYR A 39 2.58 6.76 5.01
N LYS A 40 3.26 7.41 4.10
CA LYS A 40 2.75 7.89 2.81
C LYS A 40 3.82 7.60 1.76
N ILE A 41 3.41 7.36 0.52
CA ILE A 41 4.38 7.17 -0.57
C ILE A 41 5.36 8.35 -0.59
N PRO A 42 6.68 8.09 -0.64
CA PRO A 42 7.70 9.15 -0.54
C PRO A 42 7.89 9.92 -1.85
N ARG A 43 7.27 9.43 -2.92
CA ARG A 43 7.36 10.05 -4.25
C ARG A 43 6.44 11.26 -4.34
N HIS A 44 7.01 12.39 -4.73
CA HIS A 44 6.24 13.58 -5.09
C HIS A 44 5.98 13.56 -6.59
N GLN A 45 4.74 13.73 -6.95
CA GLN A 45 4.25 13.74 -8.33
C GLN A 45 3.69 15.13 -8.68
N GLY A 46 2.89 15.21 -9.72
CA GLY A 46 2.30 16.48 -10.15
C GLY A 46 1.26 17.03 -9.19
N SER A 47 0.97 18.33 -9.33
CA SER A 47 -0.08 19.01 -8.56
C SER A 47 -1.50 18.62 -8.99
N THR A 48 -1.63 17.88 -10.09
CA THR A 48 -2.90 17.38 -10.64
C THR A 48 -3.16 15.91 -10.30
N GLU A 49 -2.40 15.34 -9.37
CA GLU A 49 -2.50 13.93 -8.99
C GLU A 49 -2.97 13.76 -7.56
N ASN A 50 -3.72 12.69 -7.32
CA ASN A 50 -4.14 12.26 -6.00
C ASN A 50 -3.28 11.10 -5.51
N CYS A 51 -2.76 11.20 -4.28
CA CYS A 51 -1.92 10.21 -3.62
C CYS A 51 -2.36 9.96 -2.17
N VAL A 52 -3.65 9.79 -1.92
CA VAL A 52 -4.11 9.35 -0.60
C VAL A 52 -4.11 7.83 -0.50
N ALA A 53 -3.91 7.33 0.72
CA ALA A 53 -3.98 5.90 1.03
C ALA A 53 -5.36 5.33 0.70
N HIS A 54 -5.39 4.21 0.01
CA HIS A 54 -6.61 3.48 -0.32
C HIS A 54 -6.46 1.98 0.01
N ASN A 55 -7.25 1.11 -0.58
CA ASN A 55 -7.28 -0.30 -0.24
C ASN A 55 -5.98 -1.05 -0.55
N GLY A 56 -5.67 -2.03 0.28
CA GLY A 56 -4.52 -2.90 0.11
C GLY A 56 -4.66 -4.23 0.83
N SER A 57 -3.62 -5.05 0.76
CA SER A 57 -3.54 -6.33 1.46
C SER A 57 -2.13 -6.64 1.96
N ILE A 58 -2.07 -7.49 2.97
CA ILE A 58 -0.79 -7.96 3.52
C ILE A 58 -0.16 -8.99 2.59
N ILE A 59 1.15 -8.89 2.42
CA ILE A 59 1.96 -9.87 1.69
C ILE A 59 2.36 -11.00 2.66
N PRO A 60 2.18 -12.28 2.29
CA PRO A 60 2.41 -13.41 3.17
C PRO A 60 3.91 -13.70 3.37
N VAL A 61 4.56 -12.96 4.26
CA VAL A 61 5.99 -13.11 4.61
C VAL A 61 6.15 -13.33 6.10
N ASN A 62 6.80 -14.43 6.48
CA ASN A 62 7.06 -14.72 7.89
C ASN A 62 7.96 -13.68 8.53
N GLY A 63 7.55 -13.17 9.70
CA GLY A 63 8.34 -12.27 10.54
C GLY A 63 8.50 -10.85 9.97
N ARG A 64 7.70 -10.49 8.97
CA ARG A 64 7.68 -9.14 8.40
C ARG A 64 6.25 -8.70 8.16
N ASP A 65 5.99 -7.45 8.43
CA ASP A 65 4.73 -6.77 8.13
C ASP A 65 4.91 -5.97 6.83
N VAL A 66 4.50 -6.57 5.73
CA VAL A 66 4.63 -6.00 4.38
C VAL A 66 3.24 -5.88 3.77
N MET A 67 2.95 -4.74 3.20
CA MET A 67 1.67 -4.44 2.57
C MET A 67 1.85 -4.01 1.12
N ILE A 68 0.94 -4.43 0.26
CA ILE A 68 0.71 -3.83 -1.04
C ILE A 68 -0.54 -2.95 -0.96
N GLN A 69 -0.47 -1.72 -1.44
CA GLN A 69 -1.54 -0.75 -1.25
C GLN A 69 -1.68 0.19 -2.44
N SER A 70 -2.92 0.54 -2.75
CA SER A 70 -3.27 1.53 -3.78
C SER A 70 -3.28 2.95 -3.24
N TRP A 71 -2.91 3.92 -4.09
CA TRP A 71 -2.76 5.34 -3.78
C TRP A 71 -3.35 6.22 -4.88
N TYR A 72 -4.45 5.82 -5.51
CA TYR A 72 -5.03 6.49 -6.68
C TYR A 72 -3.97 6.71 -7.78
N GLN A 73 -3.74 7.96 -8.21
CA GLN A 73 -2.73 8.26 -9.23
C GLN A 73 -1.29 8.08 -8.73
N GLY A 74 -1.08 8.02 -7.42
CA GLY A 74 0.18 7.56 -6.82
C GLY A 74 0.51 6.10 -7.10
N GLY A 75 -0.42 5.37 -7.72
CA GLY A 75 -0.21 4.00 -8.15
C GLY A 75 -0.32 2.98 -7.01
N VAL A 76 0.48 1.94 -7.10
CA VAL A 76 0.56 0.86 -6.09
C VAL A 76 1.91 0.92 -5.41
N SER A 77 1.91 0.90 -4.08
CA SER A 77 3.12 0.89 -3.25
C SER A 77 3.23 -0.43 -2.50
N LEU A 78 4.39 -1.06 -2.59
CA LEU A 78 4.82 -2.18 -1.77
C LEU A 78 5.67 -1.62 -0.63
N TRP A 79 5.23 -1.76 0.61
CA TRP A 79 5.89 -1.12 1.74
C TRP A 79 5.90 -2.01 2.99
N GLU A 80 6.87 -1.77 3.86
CA GLU A 80 7.12 -2.54 5.07
C GLU A 80 6.97 -1.66 6.31
N PHE A 81 6.34 -2.22 7.36
CA PHE A 81 6.15 -1.59 8.66
C PHE A 81 6.44 -2.54 9.84
N THR A 82 7.29 -3.53 9.61
CA THR A 82 7.80 -4.43 10.68
C THR A 82 8.41 -3.62 11.82
N ASP A 83 9.15 -2.55 11.49
CA ASP A 83 9.47 -1.47 12.43
C ASP A 83 8.37 -0.41 12.30
N SER A 84 7.40 -0.44 13.23
CA SER A 84 6.25 0.47 13.22
C SER A 84 6.62 1.95 13.33
N ALA A 85 7.81 2.27 13.81
CA ALA A 85 8.33 3.64 13.90
C ALA A 85 8.97 4.13 12.60
N ASN A 86 9.46 3.21 11.74
CA ASN A 86 10.22 3.52 10.53
C ASN A 86 9.71 2.74 9.30
N PRO A 87 8.47 2.96 8.87
CA PRO A 87 7.94 2.32 7.66
C PRO A 87 8.69 2.78 6.42
N LYS A 88 8.83 1.90 5.43
CA LYS A 88 9.57 2.20 4.19
C LYS A 88 8.91 1.60 2.96
N GLU A 89 8.98 2.30 1.84
CA GLU A 89 8.66 1.75 0.53
C GLU A 89 9.75 0.77 0.09
N LEU A 90 9.33 -0.37 -0.46
CA LEU A 90 10.22 -1.38 -1.00
C LEU A 90 10.24 -1.34 -2.53
N ASP A 91 9.08 -1.15 -3.14
CA ASP A 91 8.90 -1.09 -4.59
C ASP A 91 7.56 -0.41 -4.92
N TYR A 92 7.34 -0.04 -6.17
CA TYR A 92 6.10 0.60 -6.59
C TYR A 92 5.81 0.39 -8.08
N PHE A 93 4.57 0.69 -8.44
CA PHE A 93 4.12 0.80 -9.82
C PHE A 93 3.21 2.02 -9.96
N GLU A 94 3.51 2.93 -10.89
CA GLU A 94 2.70 4.11 -11.18
C GLU A 94 2.68 4.44 -12.67
N ARG A 95 1.70 5.25 -13.10
CA ARG A 95 1.53 5.69 -14.51
C ARG A 95 1.69 7.19 -14.69
N GLY A 96 1.73 7.95 -13.60
CA GLY A 96 1.69 9.42 -13.64
C GLY A 96 0.28 9.98 -13.83
N ALA A 97 0.21 11.29 -14.00
CA ALA A 97 -1.05 12.04 -14.10
C ALA A 97 -1.93 11.56 -15.26
N ILE A 98 -3.23 11.42 -14.99
CA ILE A 98 -4.22 11.12 -16.04
C ILE A 98 -4.38 12.33 -16.95
N ASN A 99 -4.32 13.53 -16.39
CA ASN A 99 -4.34 14.80 -17.08
C ASN A 99 -3.31 15.74 -16.45
N ALA A 100 -2.47 16.37 -17.28
CA ALA A 100 -1.39 17.23 -16.80
C ALA A 100 -1.89 18.60 -16.29
N ASP A 101 -3.05 19.04 -16.78
CA ASP A 101 -3.55 20.39 -16.55
C ASP A 101 -4.62 20.46 -15.46
N SER A 102 -5.24 19.33 -15.13
CA SER A 102 -6.34 19.28 -14.15
C SER A 102 -6.38 17.98 -13.39
N LEU A 103 -6.82 18.05 -12.12
CA LEU A 103 -7.08 16.86 -11.32
C LEU A 103 -8.28 16.09 -11.87
N VAL A 104 -8.07 14.85 -12.25
CA VAL A 104 -9.10 13.91 -12.70
C VAL A 104 -9.18 12.76 -11.70
N LEU A 105 -10.39 12.38 -11.31
CA LEU A 105 -10.59 11.19 -10.48
C LEU A 105 -10.16 9.94 -11.26
N GLY A 106 -9.24 9.18 -10.70
CA GLY A 106 -8.72 7.96 -11.33
C GLY A 106 -7.51 7.41 -10.62
N GLY A 107 -6.87 6.45 -11.27
CA GLY A 107 -5.75 5.70 -10.71
C GLY A 107 -6.18 4.48 -9.93
N THR A 108 -5.27 3.89 -9.16
CA THR A 108 -5.46 2.60 -8.50
C THR A 108 -6.42 2.69 -7.32
N TRP A 109 -7.43 1.83 -7.32
CA TRP A 109 -8.48 1.76 -6.29
C TRP A 109 -8.16 0.72 -5.21
N SER A 110 -7.67 -0.45 -5.61
CA SER A 110 -7.33 -1.54 -4.71
C SER A 110 -6.15 -2.33 -5.22
N ALA A 111 -5.39 -2.96 -4.31
CA ALA A 111 -4.31 -3.85 -4.63
C ALA A 111 -4.32 -5.04 -3.67
N TYR A 112 -4.48 -6.25 -4.21
CA TYR A 112 -4.60 -7.48 -3.44
C TYR A 112 -3.60 -8.52 -3.90
N TYR A 113 -2.86 -9.09 -2.93
CA TYR A 113 -2.04 -10.26 -3.17
C TYR A 113 -2.91 -11.52 -3.30
N TYR A 114 -2.65 -12.31 -4.34
CA TYR A 114 -3.23 -13.64 -4.48
C TYR A 114 -2.32 -14.54 -5.30
N ASN A 115 -1.93 -15.69 -4.74
CA ASN A 115 -1.24 -16.77 -5.42
C ASN A 115 0.02 -16.38 -6.21
N GLY A 116 0.82 -15.48 -5.65
CA GLY A 116 2.10 -15.04 -6.22
C GLY A 116 2.02 -13.78 -7.08
N PHE A 117 0.82 -13.21 -7.23
CA PHE A 117 0.60 -11.98 -7.98
C PHE A 117 -0.13 -10.94 -7.14
N VAL A 118 -0.04 -9.70 -7.55
CA VAL A 118 -0.86 -8.59 -7.06
C VAL A 118 -1.85 -8.23 -8.15
N TYR A 119 -3.13 -8.18 -7.78
CA TYR A 119 -4.22 -7.75 -8.64
C TYR A 119 -4.65 -6.36 -8.19
N SER A 120 -4.46 -5.38 -9.05
CA SER A 120 -4.83 -3.99 -8.78
C SER A 120 -5.93 -3.55 -9.73
N SER A 121 -7.01 -3.01 -9.16
CA SER A 121 -8.03 -2.33 -9.96
C SER A 121 -7.66 -0.86 -10.12
N ASP A 122 -7.81 -0.35 -11.33
CA ASP A 122 -7.62 1.07 -11.65
C ASP A 122 -8.93 1.64 -12.20
N ILE A 123 -9.35 2.80 -11.69
CA ILE A 123 -10.63 3.44 -12.04
C ILE A 123 -10.74 3.67 -13.55
N THR A 124 -9.62 4.03 -14.21
CA THR A 124 -9.61 4.44 -15.61
C THR A 124 -8.98 3.42 -16.55
N LYS A 125 -8.19 2.46 -16.02
CA LYS A 125 -7.41 1.50 -16.81
C LYS A 125 -7.85 0.04 -16.65
N GLY A 126 -8.72 -0.25 -15.68
CA GLY A 126 -9.24 -1.59 -15.44
C GLY A 126 -8.36 -2.40 -14.49
N LEU A 127 -7.88 -3.57 -14.91
CA LEU A 127 -7.13 -4.51 -14.07
C LEU A 127 -5.66 -4.55 -14.44
N ASP A 128 -4.81 -4.39 -13.44
CA ASP A 128 -3.38 -4.69 -13.51
C ASP A 128 -3.05 -5.99 -12.77
N VAL A 129 -2.19 -6.80 -13.37
CA VAL A 129 -1.61 -7.98 -12.74
C VAL A 129 -0.11 -7.77 -12.62
N LEU A 130 0.36 -7.61 -11.37
CA LEU A 130 1.74 -7.26 -11.06
C LEU A 130 2.44 -8.44 -10.37
N MET A 131 3.75 -8.54 -10.57
CA MET A 131 4.61 -9.52 -9.90
C MET A 131 5.59 -8.78 -8.99
N ILE A 132 5.67 -9.23 -7.73
CA ILE A 132 6.67 -8.72 -6.78
C ILE A 132 8.03 -9.27 -7.19
N LYS A 133 8.98 -8.38 -7.50
CA LYS A 133 10.34 -8.74 -7.90
C LYS A 133 11.36 -8.62 -6.77
N ASP A 134 11.02 -7.99 -5.66
CA ASP A 134 11.91 -7.86 -4.50
C ASP A 134 12.40 -9.26 -4.06
N PRO A 135 13.73 -9.51 -4.10
CA PRO A 135 14.28 -10.82 -3.77
C PRO A 135 14.03 -11.23 -2.31
N THR A 136 13.86 -10.27 -1.41
CA THR A 136 13.59 -10.52 0.02
C THR A 136 12.16 -11.04 0.26
N LEU A 137 11.26 -10.82 -0.71
CA LEU A 137 9.87 -11.25 -0.67
C LEU A 137 9.59 -12.47 -1.57
N ARG A 138 10.63 -13.06 -2.17
CA ARG A 138 10.48 -14.18 -3.11
C ARG A 138 9.67 -15.36 -2.55
N LYS A 139 9.78 -15.61 -1.25
CA LYS A 139 9.04 -16.70 -0.58
C LYS A 139 7.53 -16.46 -0.61
N ALA A 140 7.08 -15.21 -0.58
CA ALA A 140 5.67 -14.88 -0.71
C ALA A 140 5.10 -15.37 -2.04
N ASN A 141 5.86 -15.27 -3.13
CA ASN A 141 5.40 -15.65 -4.46
C ASN A 141 5.04 -17.14 -4.60
N SER A 142 5.45 -18.00 -3.67
CA SER A 142 5.09 -19.42 -3.63
C SER A 142 3.90 -19.73 -2.73
N VAL A 143 3.42 -18.79 -1.94
CA VAL A 143 2.25 -18.97 -1.09
C VAL A 143 1.00 -19.09 -1.94
N ARG A 144 0.21 -20.15 -1.68
CA ARG A 144 -1.05 -20.40 -2.37
C ARG A 144 -2.19 -20.40 -1.37
N LEU A 145 -3.22 -19.65 -1.70
CA LEU A 145 -4.46 -19.53 -0.93
C LEU A 145 -5.55 -20.32 -1.64
N GLY A 146 -6.36 -21.06 -0.89
CA GLY A 146 -7.46 -21.85 -1.47
C GLY A 146 -8.58 -20.99 -2.02
N GLU A 147 -8.79 -19.83 -1.41
CA GLU A 147 -9.77 -18.83 -1.83
C GLU A 147 -9.19 -17.42 -1.69
N PHE A 148 -9.74 -16.48 -2.44
CA PHE A 148 -9.42 -15.08 -2.31
C PHE A 148 -10.42 -14.40 -1.37
N ASN A 149 -9.93 -13.94 -0.23
CA ASN A 149 -10.69 -13.10 0.69
C ASN A 149 -9.76 -12.02 1.26
N ALA A 150 -9.96 -10.79 0.83
CA ALA A 150 -9.14 -9.65 1.25
C ALA A 150 -9.26 -9.33 2.75
N GLN A 151 -10.34 -9.78 3.39
CA GLN A 151 -10.59 -9.55 4.82
C GLN A 151 -10.04 -10.66 5.72
N THR A 152 -9.77 -11.83 5.15
CA THR A 152 -9.21 -12.97 5.88
C THR A 152 -7.72 -13.09 5.57
N GLN A 153 -6.88 -12.58 6.47
CA GLN A 153 -5.45 -12.71 6.32
C GLN A 153 -4.99 -14.03 6.96
N PRO A 154 -4.19 -14.85 6.25
CA PRO A 154 -3.65 -16.06 6.84
C PRO A 154 -2.71 -15.71 8.00
N VAL A 155 -2.84 -16.45 9.11
CA VAL A 155 -1.89 -16.34 10.22
C VAL A 155 -0.63 -17.09 9.84
N TYR A 156 0.48 -16.37 9.72
CA TYR A 156 1.80 -16.97 9.51
C TYR A 156 2.50 -17.08 10.87
N PRO A 157 2.79 -18.30 11.35
CA PRO A 157 3.52 -18.44 12.60
C PRO A 157 4.90 -17.81 12.46
N ILE A 158 5.17 -16.82 13.30
CA ILE A 158 6.53 -16.30 13.48
C ILE A 158 7.35 -17.45 14.05
N LYS A 159 8.26 -18.03 13.26
CA LYS A 159 9.24 -18.94 13.84
C LYS A 159 10.15 -18.12 14.74
N PRO A 160 10.26 -18.44 16.04
CA PRO A 160 11.26 -17.79 16.88
C PRO A 160 12.60 -17.88 16.15
N GLY A 161 13.29 -16.75 16.03
CA GLY A 161 14.58 -16.71 15.37
C GLY A 161 15.52 -17.72 16.03
N LYS A 162 16.23 -18.49 15.19
CA LYS A 162 17.37 -19.27 15.64
C LYS A 162 18.53 -18.34 15.93
#